data_5781e236614361a39c4a441455e76ade
#
_entry.id   5781e236614361a39c4a441455e76ade
#
_cell.length_a   1.000
_cell.length_b   1.000
_cell.length_c   1.000
_cell.angle_alpha   90.00
_cell.angle_beta   90.00
_cell.angle_gamma   90.00
#
_symmetry.space_group_name_H-M   'P 1'
#
loop_
_entity.id
_entity.type
_entity.pdbx_description
1 polymer ?
#
loop_
_entity_poly.entity_id
_entity_poly.type
_entity_poly.pdbx_seq_one_letter_code
_entity_poly.pdbx_strand_id
1 'polypeptide(L)'
;AYSSAEQVEKNFRAEVAYLRKLGFRSISLKTGAYGMEALALALKLAGDCKLDLLTVDGAGGGTGMSPWDMMEQWGVPNILLHAKVHEYASLLAAHGGLAKPSQIFKALALCSPYAKLVCMGRAMMIPGFVGANIEGALHPERRAEVCGNWDRLPRTVQEIGTSAETIFAGYHAVAAKVGKREMARIPYGAIAMWTNLDRLGAGLQQLMAGARKFAVGAI
;
A
#
# COMPACT_ATOMS: atom_id res chain seq x y z
N ALA A 1 2.93 -17.53 27.90
CA ALA A 1 2.58 -16.48 28.87
C ALA A 1 2.59 -15.13 28.12
N TYR A 2 1.56 -14.33 28.30
CA TYR A 2 1.51 -12.97 27.71
C TYR A 2 2.35 -12.05 28.59
N SER A 3 3.19 -11.20 27.96
CA SER A 3 3.93 -10.17 28.67
C SER A 3 2.98 -9.08 29.17
N SER A 4 3.22 -8.54 30.36
CA SER A 4 2.47 -7.36 30.83
C SER A 4 2.76 -6.16 29.93
N ALA A 5 1.86 -5.17 29.89
CA ALA A 5 2.06 -3.93 29.16
C ALA A 5 3.38 -3.25 29.55
N GLU A 6 3.70 -3.23 30.83
CA GLU A 6 4.96 -2.70 31.38
C GLU A 6 6.19 -3.43 30.83
N GLN A 7 6.13 -4.77 30.75
CA GLN A 7 7.24 -5.54 30.18
C GLN A 7 7.39 -5.27 28.68
N VAL A 8 6.27 -5.11 27.94
CA VAL A 8 6.27 -4.74 26.52
C VAL A 8 6.91 -3.37 26.33
N GLU A 9 6.52 -2.37 27.12
CA GLU A 9 7.11 -1.03 27.07
C GLU A 9 8.63 -1.08 27.32
N LYS A 10 9.06 -1.77 28.35
CA LYS A 10 10.48 -1.91 28.71
C LYS A 10 11.28 -2.53 27.57
N ASN A 11 10.79 -3.64 27.02
CA ASN A 11 11.48 -4.35 25.94
C ASN A 11 11.54 -3.50 24.67
N PHE A 12 10.44 -2.85 24.31
CA PHE A 12 10.38 -1.98 23.12
C PHE A 12 11.36 -0.82 23.21
N ARG A 13 11.41 -0.12 24.34
CA ARG A 13 12.36 0.97 24.56
C ARG A 13 13.81 0.49 24.47
N ALA A 14 14.11 -0.69 25.04
CA ALA A 14 15.45 -1.28 24.96
C ALA A 14 15.83 -1.61 23.51
N GLU A 15 14.91 -2.16 22.73
CA GLU A 15 15.13 -2.51 21.34
C GLU A 15 15.38 -1.25 20.47
N VAL A 16 14.56 -0.22 20.61
CA VAL A 16 14.77 1.05 19.89
C VAL A 16 16.11 1.68 20.26
N ALA A 17 16.47 1.68 21.55
CA ALA A 17 17.78 2.18 22.00
C ALA A 17 18.93 1.38 21.40
N TYR A 18 18.80 0.07 21.31
CA TYR A 18 19.77 -0.81 20.69
C TYR A 18 19.92 -0.52 19.19
N LEU A 19 18.82 -0.39 18.46
CA LEU A 19 18.84 -0.04 17.03
C LEU A 19 19.52 1.33 16.80
N ARG A 20 19.23 2.34 17.63
CA ARG A 20 19.92 3.65 17.56
C ARG A 20 21.43 3.51 17.81
N LYS A 21 21.83 2.67 18.77
CA LYS A 21 23.24 2.38 19.06
C LYS A 21 23.94 1.70 17.87
N LEU A 22 23.24 0.88 17.10
CA LEU A 22 23.76 0.28 15.87
C LEU A 22 23.88 1.27 14.71
N GLY A 23 23.42 2.52 14.88
CA GLY A 23 23.54 3.57 13.86
C GLY A 23 22.32 3.71 12.94
N PHE A 24 21.21 3.02 13.21
CA PHE A 24 19.98 3.23 12.44
C PHE A 24 19.43 4.66 12.67
N ARG A 25 19.38 5.44 11.61
CA ARG A 25 18.91 6.82 11.65
C ARG A 25 17.39 6.93 11.56
N SER A 26 16.76 6.03 10.80
CA SER A 26 15.32 5.96 10.65
C SER A 26 14.80 4.65 11.21
N ILE A 27 13.84 4.74 12.15
CA ILE A 27 13.19 3.59 12.79
C ILE A 27 11.68 3.77 12.64
N SER A 28 11.03 2.79 12.06
CA SER A 28 9.58 2.77 11.90
C SER A 28 8.96 1.57 12.61
N LEU A 29 7.72 1.74 13.05
CA LEU A 29 6.90 0.66 13.57
C LEU A 29 5.69 0.46 12.66
N LYS A 30 5.41 -0.78 12.30
CA LYS A 30 4.12 -1.17 11.72
C LYS A 30 3.33 -1.96 12.76
N THR A 31 2.08 -1.57 13.02
CA THR A 31 1.16 -2.27 13.89
C THR A 31 -0.14 -2.62 13.16
N GLY A 32 -0.85 -3.61 13.69
CA GLY A 32 -2.13 -4.06 13.13
C GLY A 32 -3.35 -3.50 13.89
N ALA A 33 -4.53 -3.98 13.51
CA ALA A 33 -5.82 -3.56 14.06
C ALA A 33 -6.25 -4.39 15.28
N TYR A 34 -5.36 -4.55 16.27
CA TYR A 34 -5.55 -5.48 17.41
C TYR A 34 -6.46 -4.97 18.53
N GLY A 35 -6.94 -3.75 18.45
CA GLY A 35 -7.76 -3.12 19.46
C GLY A 35 -7.24 -1.76 19.91
N MET A 36 -8.08 -1.00 20.63
CA MET A 36 -7.78 0.37 21.00
C MET A 36 -6.66 0.51 22.01
N GLU A 37 -6.56 -0.40 22.97
CA GLU A 37 -5.50 -0.39 23.98
C GLU A 37 -4.12 -0.63 23.35
N ALA A 38 -4.02 -1.63 22.47
CA ALA A 38 -2.79 -1.92 21.76
C ALA A 38 -2.38 -0.75 20.83
N LEU A 39 -3.36 -0.09 20.19
CA LEU A 39 -3.12 1.11 19.38
C LEU A 39 -2.61 2.26 20.24
N ALA A 40 -3.25 2.53 21.38
CA ALA A 40 -2.83 3.59 22.29
C ALA A 40 -1.41 3.36 22.81
N LEU A 41 -1.08 2.11 23.15
CA LEU A 41 0.27 1.73 23.57
C LEU A 41 1.29 1.94 22.43
N ALA A 42 0.97 1.52 21.21
CA ALA A 42 1.84 1.70 20.06
C ALA A 42 2.11 3.18 19.77
N LEU A 43 1.08 4.03 19.84
CA LEU A 43 1.18 5.48 19.66
C LEU A 43 2.04 6.12 20.75
N LYS A 44 1.79 5.77 22.02
CA LYS A 44 2.61 6.23 23.15
C LYS A 44 4.08 5.88 22.95
N LEU A 45 4.38 4.61 22.66
CA LEU A 45 5.75 4.15 22.47
C LEU A 45 6.41 4.77 21.24
N ALA A 46 5.68 4.97 20.15
CA ALA A 46 6.20 5.65 18.98
C ALA A 46 6.61 7.09 19.29
N GLY A 47 5.78 7.82 20.05
CA GLY A 47 6.08 9.17 20.50
C GLY A 47 7.26 9.22 21.48
N ASP A 48 7.21 8.42 22.54
CA ASP A 48 8.24 8.39 23.58
C ASP A 48 9.62 7.98 23.05
N CYS A 49 9.65 7.03 22.14
CA CYS A 49 10.90 6.57 21.49
C CYS A 49 11.30 7.40 20.28
N LYS A 50 10.54 8.45 19.93
CA LYS A 50 10.79 9.32 18.76
C LYS A 50 11.00 8.52 17.49
N LEU A 51 10.05 7.63 17.18
CA LEU A 51 10.05 6.90 15.92
C LEU A 51 9.77 7.85 14.76
N ASP A 52 10.39 7.58 13.61
CA ASP A 52 10.25 8.42 12.43
C ASP A 52 8.92 8.21 11.71
N LEU A 53 8.35 7.01 11.83
CA LEU A 53 7.08 6.64 11.20
C LEU A 53 6.36 5.56 12.02
N LEU A 54 5.07 5.75 12.23
CA LEU A 54 4.15 4.71 12.67
C LEU A 54 3.18 4.38 11.53
N THR A 55 3.16 3.12 11.12
CA THR A 55 2.19 2.60 10.15
C THR A 55 1.12 1.81 10.89
N VAL A 56 -0.14 2.20 10.72
CA VAL A 56 -1.30 1.51 11.30
C VAL A 56 -2.06 0.80 10.20
N ASP A 57 -2.15 -0.53 10.32
CA ASP A 57 -2.80 -1.42 9.35
C ASP A 57 -4.16 -1.86 9.91
N GLY A 58 -5.24 -1.38 9.30
CA GLY A 58 -6.60 -1.68 9.73
C GLY A 58 -7.10 -3.04 9.26
N ALA A 59 -8.29 -3.46 9.72
CA ALA A 59 -8.98 -4.63 9.20
C ALA A 59 -9.15 -4.52 7.68
N GLY A 60 -8.99 -5.63 6.97
CA GLY A 60 -8.85 -5.70 5.52
C GLY A 60 -7.39 -5.61 5.05
N GLY A 61 -6.46 -5.22 5.92
CA GLY A 61 -5.01 -5.34 5.75
C GLY A 61 -4.49 -6.70 6.25
N GLY A 62 -3.24 -6.72 6.67
CA GLY A 62 -2.58 -7.92 7.18
C GLY A 62 -1.67 -8.60 6.16
N THR A 63 -0.89 -9.57 6.64
CA THR A 63 0.06 -10.29 5.80
C THR A 63 -0.64 -11.36 4.97
N GLY A 64 -0.10 -11.71 3.79
CA GLY A 64 -0.61 -12.80 2.96
C GLY A 64 -0.59 -14.17 3.62
N MET A 65 0.12 -14.30 4.76
CA MET A 65 0.18 -15.51 5.58
C MET A 65 -0.93 -15.60 6.64
N SER A 66 -1.67 -14.52 6.88
CA SER A 66 -2.79 -14.54 7.82
C SER A 66 -3.97 -15.33 7.24
N PRO A 67 -4.70 -16.12 8.06
CA PRO A 67 -5.95 -16.75 7.65
C PRO A 67 -6.92 -15.71 7.08
N TRP A 68 -7.64 -16.08 6.02
CA TRP A 68 -8.51 -15.17 5.28
C TRP A 68 -9.54 -14.47 6.17
N ASP A 69 -10.22 -15.23 7.03
CA ASP A 69 -11.21 -14.71 7.96
C ASP A 69 -10.62 -13.71 8.95
N MET A 70 -9.37 -13.91 9.37
CA MET A 70 -8.67 -12.97 10.25
C MET A 70 -8.30 -11.67 9.54
N MET A 71 -8.05 -11.72 8.24
CA MET A 71 -7.76 -10.51 7.47
C MET A 71 -9.02 -9.69 7.19
N GLU A 72 -10.17 -10.35 7.00
CA GLU A 72 -11.41 -9.72 6.57
C GLU A 72 -12.32 -9.34 7.74
N GLN A 73 -12.48 -10.24 8.71
CA GLN A 73 -13.50 -10.13 9.76
C GLN A 73 -12.93 -9.73 11.12
N TRP A 74 -11.63 -9.95 11.35
CA TRP A 74 -11.01 -9.73 12.65
C TRP A 74 -10.29 -8.40 12.72
N GLY A 75 -10.48 -7.69 13.82
CA GLY A 75 -9.81 -6.42 14.09
C GLY A 75 -10.70 -5.20 13.85
N VAL A 76 -10.15 -4.03 14.11
CA VAL A 76 -10.88 -2.77 13.98
C VAL A 76 -10.89 -2.30 12.52
N PRO A 77 -12.07 -1.99 11.97
CA PRO A 77 -12.16 -1.42 10.62
C PRO A 77 -11.28 -0.19 10.46
N ASN A 78 -10.59 -0.09 9.32
CA ASN A 78 -9.60 0.93 9.03
C ASN A 78 -10.11 2.36 9.29
N ILE A 79 -11.34 2.65 8.90
CA ILE A 79 -11.94 3.99 9.09
C ILE A 79 -12.10 4.36 10.57
N LEU A 80 -12.51 3.40 11.42
CA LEU A 80 -12.64 3.61 12.85
C LEU A 80 -11.28 3.72 13.52
N LEU A 81 -10.34 2.89 13.10
CA LEU A 81 -8.98 2.92 13.58
C LEU A 81 -8.33 4.29 13.32
N HIS A 82 -8.47 4.83 12.10
CA HIS A 82 -7.94 6.14 11.73
C HIS A 82 -8.63 7.29 12.48
N ALA A 83 -9.94 7.22 12.69
CA ALA A 83 -10.64 8.22 13.51
C ALA A 83 -10.11 8.25 14.95
N LYS A 84 -9.84 7.08 15.54
CA LYS A 84 -9.24 6.99 16.88
C LYS A 84 -7.78 7.42 16.92
N VAL A 85 -7.04 7.11 15.88
CA VAL A 85 -5.68 7.60 15.75
C VAL A 85 -5.63 9.13 15.68
N HIS A 86 -6.58 9.77 14.99
CA HIS A 86 -6.68 11.23 14.97
C HIS A 86 -6.84 11.84 16.37
N GLU A 87 -7.53 11.15 17.29
CA GLU A 87 -7.63 11.58 18.69
C GLU A 87 -6.32 11.48 19.47
N TYR A 88 -5.43 10.56 19.08
CA TYR A 88 -4.25 10.20 19.89
C TYR A 88 -2.90 10.59 19.29
N ALA A 89 -2.83 11.04 18.02
CA ALA A 89 -1.55 11.07 17.32
C ALA A 89 -1.10 12.39 16.75
N SER A 90 0.22 12.52 16.66
CA SER A 90 0.91 13.56 15.89
C SER A 90 1.71 13.08 14.68
N LEU A 91 1.76 11.77 14.36
CA LEU A 91 2.54 11.21 13.23
C LEU A 91 1.93 9.89 12.72
N LEU A 92 1.46 9.84 11.46
CA LEU A 92 0.81 8.64 10.92
C LEU A 92 0.95 8.42 9.42
N ALA A 93 1.04 7.11 9.04
CA ALA A 93 0.73 6.61 7.73
C ALA A 93 -0.56 5.81 7.77
N ALA A 94 -1.50 6.10 6.85
CA ALA A 94 -2.72 5.33 6.70
C ALA A 94 -2.45 4.05 5.88
N HIS A 95 -2.81 2.89 6.41
CA HIS A 95 -2.57 1.59 5.78
C HIS A 95 -3.81 0.69 5.84
N GLY A 96 -3.97 -0.15 4.80
CA GLY A 96 -4.94 -1.24 4.75
C GLY A 96 -6.24 -0.94 3.99
N GLY A 97 -6.68 -1.89 3.16
CA GLY A 97 -7.95 -1.86 2.45
C GLY A 97 -8.12 -0.76 1.39
N LEU A 98 -7.06 -0.04 1.03
CA LEU A 98 -7.10 1.09 0.12
C LEU A 98 -6.79 0.64 -1.31
N ALA A 99 -7.71 0.85 -2.24
CA ALA A 99 -7.56 0.44 -3.65
C ALA A 99 -8.10 1.46 -4.66
N LYS A 100 -8.75 2.53 -4.18
CA LYS A 100 -9.40 3.55 -5.03
C LYS A 100 -8.92 4.95 -4.65
N PRO A 101 -8.85 5.91 -5.60
CA PRO A 101 -8.47 7.30 -5.31
C PRO A 101 -9.31 7.95 -4.21
N SER A 102 -10.62 7.68 -4.18
CA SER A 102 -11.53 8.19 -3.17
C SER A 102 -11.22 7.69 -1.75
N GLN A 103 -10.77 6.44 -1.63
CA GLN A 103 -10.35 5.88 -0.35
C GLN A 103 -9.05 6.52 0.14
N ILE A 104 -8.10 6.75 -0.77
CA ILE A 104 -6.84 7.45 -0.47
C ILE A 104 -7.13 8.88 -0.01
N PHE A 105 -7.95 9.64 -0.75
CA PHE A 105 -8.34 10.99 -0.40
C PHE A 105 -9.01 11.06 0.96
N LYS A 106 -9.99 10.18 1.22
CA LYS A 106 -10.70 10.13 2.50
C LYS A 106 -9.79 9.75 3.67
N ALA A 107 -8.85 8.81 3.47
CA ALA A 107 -7.90 8.43 4.51
C ALA A 107 -6.96 9.58 4.88
N LEU A 108 -6.46 10.31 3.90
CA LEU A 108 -5.64 11.50 4.14
C LEU A 108 -6.44 12.60 4.84
N ALA A 109 -7.65 12.89 4.36
CA ALA A 109 -8.52 13.91 4.95
C ALA A 109 -8.95 13.58 6.38
N LEU A 110 -9.32 12.32 6.66
CA LEU A 110 -9.75 11.87 7.98
C LEU A 110 -8.65 11.99 9.02
N CYS A 111 -7.41 11.75 8.63
CA CYS A 111 -6.25 11.77 9.53
C CYS A 111 -5.39 13.03 9.38
N SER A 112 -5.89 14.05 8.69
CA SER A 112 -5.19 15.33 8.56
C SER A 112 -5.11 16.05 9.93
N PRO A 113 -3.98 16.70 10.26
CA PRO A 113 -2.76 16.86 9.46
C PRO A 113 -1.72 15.73 9.67
N TYR A 114 -2.05 14.67 10.33
CA TYR A 114 -1.09 13.67 10.83
C TYR A 114 -0.72 12.61 9.79
N ALA A 115 -1.67 12.12 8.99
CA ALA A 115 -1.36 11.17 7.92
C ALA A 115 -0.58 11.84 6.79
N LYS A 116 0.61 11.34 6.51
CA LYS A 116 1.49 11.84 5.45
C LYS A 116 1.59 10.88 4.28
N LEU A 117 1.30 9.61 4.50
CA LEU A 117 1.49 8.53 3.56
C LEU A 117 0.29 7.58 3.58
N VAL A 118 0.04 6.97 2.43
CA VAL A 118 -0.90 5.88 2.26
C VAL A 118 -0.14 4.68 1.71
N CYS A 119 -0.25 3.54 2.39
CA CYS A 119 0.38 2.30 1.96
C CYS A 119 -0.66 1.35 1.38
N MET A 120 -0.31 0.74 0.25
CA MET A 120 -1.13 -0.24 -0.45
C MET A 120 -0.28 -1.47 -0.76
N GLY A 121 -0.70 -2.64 -0.30
CA GLY A 121 -0.05 -3.92 -0.60
C GLY A 121 -0.70 -4.59 -1.80
N ARG A 122 -1.68 -5.45 -1.54
CA ARG A 122 -2.35 -6.28 -2.57
C ARG A 122 -2.93 -5.48 -3.73
N ALA A 123 -3.48 -4.30 -3.48
CA ALA A 123 -4.02 -3.43 -4.52
C ALA A 123 -2.99 -3.01 -5.58
N MET A 124 -1.69 -2.98 -5.22
CA MET A 124 -0.60 -2.75 -6.15
C MET A 124 -0.01 -4.02 -6.73
N MET A 125 -0.08 -5.15 -5.99
CA MET A 125 0.44 -6.43 -6.46
C MET A 125 -0.46 -7.08 -7.54
N ILE A 126 -1.79 -6.98 -7.39
CA ILE A 126 -2.75 -7.59 -8.32
C ILE A 126 -2.50 -7.18 -9.78
N PRO A 127 -2.35 -5.88 -10.13
CA PRO A 127 -2.01 -5.50 -11.50
C PRO A 127 -0.73 -6.15 -12.01
N GLY A 128 0.28 -6.31 -11.15
CA GLY A 128 1.54 -6.99 -11.50
C GLY A 128 1.32 -8.44 -11.89
N PHE A 129 0.56 -9.19 -11.09
CA PHE A 129 0.22 -10.59 -11.40
C PHE A 129 -0.66 -10.72 -12.64
N VAL A 130 -1.63 -9.84 -12.82
CA VAL A 130 -2.48 -9.82 -14.03
C VAL A 130 -1.61 -9.54 -15.26
N GLY A 131 -0.71 -8.57 -15.20
CA GLY A 131 0.22 -8.27 -16.28
C GLY A 131 1.13 -9.44 -16.63
N ALA A 132 1.68 -10.13 -15.63
CA ALA A 132 2.49 -11.34 -15.83
C ALA A 132 1.68 -12.47 -16.50
N ASN A 133 0.43 -12.66 -16.08
CA ASN A 133 -0.46 -13.64 -16.69
C ASN A 133 -0.80 -13.29 -18.16
N ILE A 134 -1.02 -12.02 -18.46
CA ILE A 134 -1.24 -11.54 -19.84
C ILE A 134 0.00 -11.80 -20.69
N GLU A 135 1.19 -11.47 -20.17
CA GLU A 135 2.45 -11.72 -20.88
C GLU A 135 2.67 -13.20 -21.15
N GLY A 136 2.49 -14.06 -20.14
CA GLY A 136 2.62 -15.52 -20.30
C GLY A 136 1.60 -16.14 -21.25
N ALA A 137 0.41 -15.55 -21.38
CA ALA A 137 -0.62 -15.99 -22.31
C ALA A 137 -0.33 -15.56 -23.77
N LEU A 138 0.24 -14.36 -23.95
CA LEU A 138 0.63 -13.84 -25.27
C LEU A 138 1.98 -14.38 -25.76
N HIS A 139 2.88 -14.71 -24.83
CA HIS A 139 4.23 -15.17 -25.05
C HIS A 139 4.47 -16.46 -24.26
N PRO A 140 3.94 -17.62 -24.72
CA PRO A 140 4.06 -18.89 -24.00
C PRO A 140 5.49 -19.31 -23.66
N GLU A 141 6.44 -18.93 -24.51
CA GLU A 141 7.88 -19.16 -24.32
C GLU A 141 8.45 -18.42 -23.10
N ARG A 142 7.85 -17.31 -22.72
CA ARG A 142 8.26 -16.50 -21.56
C ARG A 142 7.47 -16.80 -20.29
N ARG A 143 6.45 -17.64 -20.36
CA ARG A 143 5.50 -17.90 -19.27
C ARG A 143 6.17 -18.26 -17.95
N ALA A 144 7.17 -19.15 -17.98
CA ALA A 144 7.89 -19.56 -16.79
C ALA A 144 8.73 -18.42 -16.20
N GLU A 145 9.37 -17.60 -17.06
CA GLU A 145 10.20 -16.47 -16.67
C GLU A 145 9.36 -15.41 -15.93
N VAL A 146 8.17 -15.09 -16.47
CA VAL A 146 7.29 -14.05 -15.89
C VAL A 146 6.34 -14.60 -14.81
N CYS A 147 6.43 -15.86 -14.45
CA CYS A 147 5.52 -16.54 -13.51
C CYS A 147 4.03 -16.44 -13.91
N GLY A 148 3.75 -16.46 -15.20
CA GLY A 148 2.39 -16.42 -15.74
C GLY A 148 1.69 -17.77 -15.60
N ASN A 149 0.41 -17.76 -15.19
CA ASN A 149 -0.39 -18.96 -14.97
C ASN A 149 -1.54 -19.12 -16.00
N TRP A 150 -1.74 -18.19 -16.92
CA TRP A 150 -2.79 -18.28 -17.93
C TRP A 150 -2.28 -18.97 -19.20
N ASP A 151 -3.02 -19.98 -19.66
CA ASP A 151 -2.75 -20.65 -20.92
C ASP A 151 -3.22 -19.83 -22.13
N ARG A 152 -4.23 -19.00 -21.93
CA ARG A 152 -4.80 -18.09 -22.93
C ARG A 152 -5.35 -16.84 -22.26
N LEU A 153 -5.47 -15.76 -23.03
CA LEU A 153 -6.14 -14.56 -22.56
C LEU A 153 -7.61 -14.81 -22.24
N PRO A 154 -8.12 -14.32 -21.10
CA PRO A 154 -9.55 -14.24 -20.85
C PRO A 154 -10.27 -13.45 -21.96
N ARG A 155 -11.50 -13.82 -22.30
CA ARG A 155 -12.28 -13.15 -23.35
C ARG A 155 -12.39 -11.65 -23.15
N THR A 156 -12.61 -11.19 -21.92
CA THR A 156 -12.69 -9.77 -21.57
C THR A 156 -11.40 -9.00 -21.87
N VAL A 157 -10.24 -9.65 -21.79
CA VAL A 157 -8.95 -9.04 -22.15
C VAL A 157 -8.76 -9.06 -23.66
N GLN A 158 -9.16 -10.14 -24.34
CA GLN A 158 -9.10 -10.23 -25.81
C GLN A 158 -9.95 -9.15 -26.48
N GLU A 159 -11.08 -8.80 -25.91
CA GLU A 159 -11.97 -7.72 -26.39
C GLU A 159 -11.31 -6.34 -26.30
N ILE A 160 -10.34 -6.13 -25.39
CA ILE A 160 -9.53 -4.91 -25.32
C ILE A 160 -8.43 -4.92 -26.37
N GLY A 161 -7.77 -6.07 -26.54
CA GLY A 161 -6.70 -6.24 -27.51
C GLY A 161 -5.85 -7.46 -27.25
N THR A 162 -4.85 -7.65 -28.12
CA THR A 162 -3.92 -8.79 -28.09
C THR A 162 -2.44 -8.36 -28.06
N SER A 163 -2.18 -7.13 -27.67
CA SER A 163 -0.82 -6.60 -27.50
C SER A 163 -0.74 -5.77 -26.23
N ALA A 164 0.47 -5.62 -25.66
CA ALA A 164 0.68 -4.76 -24.50
C ALA A 164 0.21 -3.31 -24.74
N GLU A 165 0.43 -2.82 -25.97
CA GLU A 165 0.06 -1.47 -26.39
C GLU A 165 -1.44 -1.21 -26.31
N THR A 166 -2.25 -2.21 -26.69
CA THR A 166 -3.71 -2.09 -26.67
C THR A 166 -4.33 -2.39 -25.33
N ILE A 167 -3.72 -3.29 -24.56
CA ILE A 167 -4.26 -3.75 -23.26
C ILE A 167 -3.96 -2.75 -22.14
N PHE A 168 -2.74 -2.17 -22.10
CA PHE A 168 -2.34 -1.30 -21.00
C PHE A 168 -2.45 0.18 -21.37
N ALA A 169 -3.42 0.89 -20.81
CA ALA A 169 -3.65 2.31 -21.07
C ALA A 169 -2.39 3.18 -20.80
N GLY A 170 -1.51 2.77 -19.88
CA GLY A 170 -0.27 3.46 -19.57
C GLY A 170 0.89 3.18 -20.52
N TYR A 171 0.74 2.26 -21.50
CA TYR A 171 1.84 1.83 -22.37
C TYR A 171 2.57 2.99 -23.05
N HIS A 172 1.85 3.87 -23.72
CA HIS A 172 2.45 5.01 -24.44
C HIS A 172 3.17 5.99 -23.52
N ALA A 173 2.62 6.23 -22.32
CA ALA A 173 3.24 7.13 -21.36
C ALA A 173 4.54 6.54 -20.79
N VAL A 174 4.59 5.23 -20.56
CA VAL A 174 5.83 4.52 -20.19
C VAL A 174 6.82 4.58 -21.36
N ALA A 175 6.39 4.23 -22.56
CA ALA A 175 7.23 4.24 -23.77
C ALA A 175 7.86 5.61 -24.05
N ALA A 176 7.11 6.70 -23.81
CA ALA A 176 7.62 8.06 -23.94
C ALA A 176 8.72 8.40 -22.93
N LYS A 177 8.68 7.80 -21.74
CA LYS A 177 9.69 8.01 -20.68
C LYS A 177 10.95 7.20 -20.88
N VAL A 178 10.82 5.93 -21.27
CA VAL A 178 11.95 4.99 -21.31
C VAL A 178 12.51 4.78 -22.73
N GLY A 179 11.74 5.12 -23.75
CA GLY A 179 12.09 4.88 -25.16
C GLY A 179 11.75 3.46 -25.64
N LYS A 180 11.60 3.32 -26.96
CA LYS A 180 11.13 2.07 -27.61
C LYS A 180 12.01 0.86 -27.31
N ARG A 181 13.33 1.04 -27.25
CA ARG A 181 14.30 -0.05 -27.02
C ARG A 181 14.15 -0.65 -25.62
N GLU A 182 14.04 0.19 -24.63
CA GLU A 182 13.88 -0.27 -23.23
C GLU A 182 12.47 -0.80 -22.98
N MET A 183 11.46 -0.22 -23.65
CA MET A 183 10.07 -0.69 -23.53
C MET A 183 9.91 -2.18 -23.86
N ALA A 184 10.66 -2.70 -24.85
CA ALA A 184 10.64 -4.11 -25.20
C ALA A 184 11.19 -5.05 -24.12
N ARG A 185 11.88 -4.52 -23.13
CA ARG A 185 12.46 -5.26 -22.00
C ARG A 185 11.65 -5.19 -20.72
N ILE A 186 10.68 -4.26 -20.66
CA ILE A 186 9.86 -4.07 -19.45
C ILE A 186 8.80 -5.17 -19.38
N PRO A 187 8.76 -5.96 -18.29
CA PRO A 187 7.72 -6.96 -18.09
C PRO A 187 6.33 -6.31 -18.05
N TYR A 188 5.33 -7.00 -18.58
CA TYR A 188 3.94 -6.50 -18.60
C TYR A 188 3.38 -6.27 -17.19
N GLY A 189 3.85 -7.04 -16.20
CA GLY A 189 3.52 -6.81 -14.80
C GLY A 189 3.93 -5.42 -14.32
N ALA A 190 5.11 -4.93 -14.72
CA ALA A 190 5.58 -3.59 -14.38
C ALA A 190 4.75 -2.50 -15.09
N ILE A 191 4.40 -2.69 -16.35
CA ILE A 191 3.54 -1.77 -17.11
C ILE A 191 2.14 -1.68 -16.46
N ALA A 192 1.59 -2.82 -16.06
CA ALA A 192 0.30 -2.90 -15.38
C ALA A 192 0.30 -2.20 -14.02
N MET A 193 1.34 -2.41 -13.22
CA MET A 193 1.52 -1.71 -11.93
C MET A 193 1.63 -0.20 -12.12
N TRP A 194 2.45 0.23 -13.07
CA TRP A 194 2.59 1.66 -13.38
C TRP A 194 1.28 2.27 -13.86
N THR A 195 0.56 1.59 -14.76
CA THR A 195 -0.77 2.02 -15.23
C THR A 195 -1.76 2.21 -14.09
N ASN A 196 -1.78 1.27 -13.12
CA ASN A 196 -2.64 1.39 -11.96
C ASN A 196 -2.23 2.54 -11.04
N LEU A 197 -0.93 2.74 -10.81
CA LEU A 197 -0.42 3.84 -10.00
C LEU A 197 -0.75 5.20 -10.61
N ASP A 198 -0.55 5.35 -11.93
CA ASP A 198 -0.89 6.56 -12.67
C ASP A 198 -2.38 6.88 -12.57
N ARG A 199 -3.25 5.88 -12.76
CA ARG A 199 -4.69 6.01 -12.58
C ARG A 199 -5.08 6.45 -11.17
N LEU A 200 -4.44 5.88 -10.15
CA LEU A 200 -4.68 6.26 -8.74
C LEU A 200 -4.24 7.71 -8.49
N GLY A 201 -3.08 8.10 -9.02
CA GLY A 201 -2.56 9.46 -8.92
C GLY A 201 -3.46 10.49 -9.61
N ALA A 202 -3.85 10.23 -10.85
CA ALA A 202 -4.76 11.09 -11.60
C ALA A 202 -6.12 11.24 -10.90
N GLY A 203 -6.69 10.13 -10.40
CA GLY A 203 -7.95 10.16 -9.67
C GLY A 203 -7.84 10.92 -8.34
N LEU A 204 -6.72 10.80 -7.62
CA LEU A 204 -6.47 11.59 -6.42
C LEU A 204 -6.37 13.08 -6.75
N GLN A 205 -5.63 13.46 -7.80
CA GLN A 205 -5.53 14.84 -8.25
C GLN A 205 -6.89 15.43 -8.64
N GLN A 206 -7.76 14.67 -9.30
CA GLN A 206 -9.12 15.09 -9.62
C GLN A 206 -9.96 15.38 -8.36
N LEU A 207 -9.88 14.51 -7.35
CA LEU A 207 -10.59 14.71 -6.08
C LEU A 207 -10.04 15.92 -5.32
N MET A 208 -8.71 16.08 -5.31
CA MET A 208 -8.05 17.23 -4.72
C MET A 208 -8.47 18.55 -5.41
N ALA A 209 -8.48 18.57 -6.74
CA ALA A 209 -8.94 19.73 -7.51
C ALA A 209 -10.41 20.05 -7.24
N GLY A 210 -11.29 19.05 -7.17
CA GLY A 210 -12.69 19.20 -6.79
C GLY A 210 -12.87 19.79 -5.38
N ALA A 211 -11.99 19.42 -4.45
CA ALA A 211 -11.94 19.97 -3.09
C ALA A 211 -11.15 21.30 -3.00
N ARG A 212 -10.64 21.82 -4.11
CA ARG A 212 -9.76 23.00 -4.19
C ARG A 212 -8.50 22.87 -3.31
N LYS A 213 -7.94 21.67 -3.23
CA LYS A 213 -6.71 21.32 -2.50
C LYS A 213 -5.65 20.87 -3.50
N PHE A 214 -4.66 21.69 -3.76
CA PHE A 214 -3.66 21.47 -4.81
C PHE A 214 -2.33 20.92 -4.29
N ALA A 215 -2.25 20.62 -3.00
CA ALA A 215 -1.15 19.93 -2.37
C ALA A 215 -1.68 18.93 -1.34
N VAL A 216 -1.02 17.77 -1.21
CA VAL A 216 -1.42 16.72 -0.24
C VAL A 216 -1.43 17.26 1.19
N GLY A 217 -0.48 18.10 1.54
CA GLY A 217 -0.42 18.75 2.86
C GLY A 217 -1.54 19.76 3.14
N ALA A 218 -2.37 20.07 2.15
CA ALA A 218 -3.53 20.96 2.30
C ALA A 218 -4.86 20.20 2.45
N ILE A 219 -4.83 18.86 2.31
CA ILE A 219 -5.97 18.00 2.59
C ILE A 219 -6.12 17.89 4.08
#